data_33c8ccbf2ed7b88f4ffc4e55f404bce1
#
_entry.id   33c8ccbf2ed7b88f4ffc4e55f404bce1
#
_cell.length_a   1.000
_cell.length_b   1.000
_cell.length_c   1.000
_cell.angle_alpha   90.00
_cell.angle_beta   90.00
_cell.angle_gamma   90.00
#
_symmetry.space_group_name_H-M   'P 1'
#
loop_
_entity.id
_entity.type
_entity.pdbx_description
1 polymer ?
#
loop_
_entity_poly.entity_id
_entity_poly.type
_entity_poly.pdbx_seq_one_letter_code
_entity_poly.pdbx_strand_id
1 'polypeptide(L)'
;RAVWSLREILGLPRGLSYPGCVPATATATHRTTPVVRPVVLPVAEWAELDRAHAERADALTAGWRHRKPLGQKHAIEDFLFTYYPTRPAQLRRWHPGPGVVLAPPTAASGAVPGTDAAPDPYADRAGWRWYRRTPDGLALDTDAFLADRGDTVRYLRALLDATASRPGRFGCFGLHEWAMVYRDKAAGRDHRHPLPLRVGDGGAGRGGGGGPVQCSHFDAFRFFTPEAGPLNRLRPTRETQPALEQPGCLHATMDLDK
;
A
#
# COMPACT_ATOMS: atom_id res chain seq x y z
N ARG A 1 -19.78 14.70 1.49
CA ARG A 1 -18.89 13.55 1.17
C ARG A 1 -17.49 14.11 1.14
N ALA A 2 -16.72 13.93 2.22
CA ALA A 2 -15.34 14.39 2.30
C ALA A 2 -14.47 13.53 1.39
N VAL A 3 -13.90 14.11 0.36
CA VAL A 3 -12.85 13.50 -0.44
C VAL A 3 -11.54 13.81 0.30
N TRP A 4 -11.02 12.82 1.00
CA TRP A 4 -9.73 12.94 1.68
C TRP A 4 -8.60 13.03 0.65
N SER A 5 -7.75 14.04 0.77
CA SER A 5 -6.55 14.13 -0.06
C SER A 5 -5.51 13.09 0.40
N LEU A 6 -4.65 12.65 -0.51
CA LEU A 6 -3.52 11.74 -0.20
C LEU A 6 -2.66 12.26 0.97
N ARG A 7 -2.57 13.57 1.13
CA ARG A 7 -1.89 14.23 2.26
C ARG A 7 -2.56 13.96 3.61
N GLU A 8 -3.89 13.98 3.65
CA GLU A 8 -4.66 13.72 4.87
C GLU A 8 -4.63 12.24 5.25
N ILE A 9 -4.58 11.36 4.24
CA ILE A 9 -4.45 9.91 4.43
C ILE A 9 -3.06 9.56 4.98
N LEU A 10 -2.01 10.25 4.52
CA LEU A 10 -0.62 9.98 4.91
C LEU A 10 -0.16 10.74 6.16
N GLY A 11 -0.99 11.60 6.75
CA GLY A 11 -0.65 12.36 7.96
C GLY A 11 0.52 13.33 7.78
N LEU A 12 0.74 13.85 6.57
CA LEU A 12 1.88 14.71 6.27
C LEU A 12 1.66 16.13 6.84
N PRO A 13 2.63 16.71 7.55
CA PRO A 13 2.53 18.03 8.14
C PRO A 13 2.28 19.10 7.07
N ARG A 14 1.44 20.10 7.41
CA ARG A 14 1.17 21.27 6.56
C ARG A 14 2.46 22.08 6.45
N GLY A 15 3.06 22.10 5.25
CA GLY A 15 4.25 22.90 4.99
C GLY A 15 5.38 22.21 4.24
N LEU A 16 5.41 20.89 4.14
CA LEU A 16 6.35 20.19 3.26
C LEU A 16 5.85 20.25 1.81
N SER A 17 6.35 21.22 1.05
CA SER A 17 6.21 21.22 -0.40
C SER A 17 7.19 20.20 -0.96
N TYR A 18 6.68 19.06 -1.46
CA TYR A 18 7.49 18.19 -2.30
C TYR A 18 7.63 18.87 -3.68
N PRO A 19 8.86 19.27 -4.09
CA PRO A 19 9.08 19.78 -5.44
C PRO A 19 9.03 18.57 -6.39
N GLY A 20 7.92 18.41 -7.13
CA GLY A 20 7.88 17.31 -8.09
C GLY A 20 6.56 17.00 -8.78
N CYS A 21 5.48 17.74 -8.58
CA CYS A 21 4.31 17.66 -9.45
C CYS A 21 4.38 18.76 -10.52
N VAL A 22 5.03 18.47 -11.65
CA VAL A 22 4.96 19.30 -12.86
C VAL A 22 4.21 18.49 -13.91
N PRO A 23 3.21 19.05 -14.63
CA PRO A 23 2.55 18.36 -15.72
C PRO A 23 3.54 18.04 -16.84
N ALA A 24 3.40 16.85 -17.40
CA ALA A 24 4.28 16.31 -18.44
C ALA A 24 4.08 17.03 -19.77
N THR A 25 4.73 18.17 -19.92
CA THR A 25 5.09 18.74 -21.22
C THR A 25 6.38 19.53 -21.03
N ALA A 26 7.53 18.88 -21.15
CA ALA A 26 8.79 19.58 -21.36
C ALA A 26 9.83 18.64 -21.99
N THR A 27 10.29 19.04 -23.15
CA THR A 27 11.49 18.65 -23.86
C THR A 27 12.66 18.37 -22.89
N ALA A 28 13.37 17.25 -23.12
CA ALA A 28 14.50 16.82 -22.31
C ALA A 28 15.67 17.83 -22.41
N THR A 29 15.67 18.81 -21.54
CA THR A 29 16.87 19.57 -21.19
C THR A 29 17.50 18.93 -19.97
N HIS A 30 18.81 18.69 -19.99
CA HIS A 30 19.62 18.25 -18.86
C HIS A 30 19.30 19.11 -17.62
N ARG A 31 18.38 18.67 -16.78
CA ARG A 31 18.15 19.30 -15.48
C ARG A 31 19.24 18.79 -14.54
N THR A 32 20.15 19.66 -14.17
CA THR A 32 20.93 19.48 -12.94
C THR A 32 19.95 19.21 -11.81
N THR A 33 20.01 18.01 -11.26
CA THR A 33 19.17 17.63 -10.11
C THR A 33 19.46 18.61 -8.98
N PRO A 34 18.49 19.36 -8.47
CA PRO A 34 18.74 20.26 -7.35
C PRO A 34 19.26 19.42 -6.18
N VAL A 35 20.39 19.83 -5.60
CA VAL A 35 20.91 19.24 -4.37
C VAL A 35 19.92 19.59 -3.27
N VAL A 36 18.98 18.68 -3.01
CA VAL A 36 18.03 18.82 -1.89
C VAL A 36 18.86 18.66 -0.60
N ARG A 37 19.03 19.73 0.16
CA ARG A 37 19.65 19.63 1.48
C ARG A 37 18.79 18.75 2.36
N PRO A 38 19.37 17.76 3.06
CA PRO A 38 18.62 16.92 3.96
C PRO A 38 17.98 17.75 5.09
N VAL A 39 16.76 17.43 5.44
CA VAL A 39 16.06 18.04 6.60
C VAL A 39 16.40 17.22 7.83
N VAL A 40 17.05 17.84 8.81
CA VAL A 40 17.34 17.19 10.10
C VAL A 40 16.13 17.38 11.01
N LEU A 41 15.49 16.27 11.41
CA LEU A 41 14.41 16.29 12.40
C LEU A 41 14.97 16.16 13.82
N PRO A 42 14.66 17.10 14.72
CA PRO A 42 14.99 17.01 16.12
C PRO A 42 14.36 15.77 16.77
N VAL A 43 15.00 15.26 17.85
CA VAL A 43 14.53 14.05 18.57
C VAL A 43 13.07 14.16 18.99
N ALA A 44 12.67 15.29 19.59
CA ALA A 44 11.28 15.47 20.05
C ALA A 44 10.27 15.37 18.89
N GLU A 45 10.62 15.90 17.73
CA GLU A 45 9.73 15.90 16.56
C GLU A 45 9.58 14.51 15.94
N TRP A 46 10.70 13.83 15.65
CA TRP A 46 10.61 12.50 15.04
C TRP A 46 10.08 11.43 15.99
N ALA A 47 10.35 11.56 17.31
CA ALA A 47 9.79 10.64 18.30
C ALA A 47 8.27 10.78 18.41
N GLU A 48 7.74 12.01 18.32
CA GLU A 48 6.30 12.26 18.30
C GLU A 48 5.64 11.70 17.03
N LEU A 49 6.26 11.90 15.85
CA LEU A 49 5.77 11.34 14.58
C LEU A 49 5.75 9.81 14.62
N ASP A 50 6.78 9.18 15.18
CA ASP A 50 6.86 7.74 15.36
C ASP A 50 5.77 7.21 16.29
N ARG A 51 5.59 7.86 17.45
CA ARG A 51 4.56 7.51 18.43
C ARG A 51 3.16 7.63 17.82
N ALA A 52 2.84 8.76 17.20
CA ALA A 52 1.55 9.01 16.58
C ALA A 52 1.25 8.00 15.45
N HIS A 53 2.26 7.64 14.66
CA HIS A 53 2.13 6.60 13.64
C HIS A 53 1.84 5.22 14.25
N ALA A 54 2.59 4.84 15.28
CA ALA A 54 2.39 3.56 15.97
C ALA A 54 1.00 3.46 16.61
N GLU A 55 0.52 4.51 17.27
CA GLU A 55 -0.82 4.57 17.86
C GLU A 55 -1.91 4.42 16.79
N ARG A 56 -1.76 5.11 15.64
CA ARG A 56 -2.70 4.97 14.52
C ARG A 56 -2.71 3.54 13.96
N ALA A 57 -1.54 2.92 13.77
CA ALA A 57 -1.44 1.54 13.30
C ALA A 57 -2.07 0.57 14.31
N ASP A 58 -1.86 0.80 15.61
CA ASP A 58 -2.46 0.00 16.70
C ASP A 58 -3.97 0.12 16.71
N ALA A 59 -4.51 1.31 16.55
CA ALA A 59 -5.96 1.53 16.48
C ALA A 59 -6.59 0.81 15.27
N LEU A 60 -5.97 0.92 14.09
CA LEU A 60 -6.45 0.28 12.86
C LEU A 60 -6.36 -1.26 12.90
N THR A 61 -5.42 -1.82 13.65
CA THR A 61 -5.20 -3.27 13.72
C THR A 61 -5.75 -3.93 15.00
N ALA A 62 -6.33 -3.13 15.91
CA ALA A 62 -6.78 -3.61 17.22
C ALA A 62 -7.76 -4.79 17.14
N GLY A 63 -8.75 -4.70 16.26
CA GLY A 63 -9.75 -5.75 16.07
C GLY A 63 -9.13 -7.09 15.66
N TRP A 64 -8.26 -7.05 14.67
CA TRP A 64 -7.56 -8.25 14.19
C TRP A 64 -6.64 -8.84 15.28
N ARG A 65 -5.84 -8.01 15.96
CA ARG A 65 -4.92 -8.45 17.02
C ARG A 65 -5.67 -9.07 18.20
N HIS A 66 -6.87 -8.57 18.53
CA HIS A 66 -7.71 -9.14 19.58
C HIS A 66 -8.26 -10.52 19.16
N ARG A 67 -8.79 -10.66 17.96
CA ARG A 67 -9.43 -11.91 17.49
C ARG A 67 -8.43 -13.02 17.15
N LYS A 68 -7.24 -12.66 16.66
CA LYS A 68 -6.25 -13.63 16.19
C LYS A 68 -5.90 -14.72 17.22
N PRO A 69 -5.52 -14.39 18.47
CA PRO A 69 -5.22 -15.41 19.49
C PRO A 69 -6.45 -16.22 19.92
N LEU A 70 -7.66 -15.67 19.75
CA LEU A 70 -8.92 -16.35 20.08
C LEU A 70 -9.41 -17.27 18.94
N GLY A 71 -8.70 -17.35 17.82
CA GLY A 71 -9.12 -18.14 16.66
C GLY A 71 -10.39 -17.63 15.97
N GLN A 72 -10.86 -16.42 16.33
CA GLN A 72 -12.06 -15.83 15.75
C GLN A 72 -11.79 -15.32 14.34
N LYS A 73 -12.72 -15.62 13.43
CA LYS A 73 -12.61 -15.24 12.00
C LYS A 73 -13.33 -13.94 11.69
N HIS A 74 -12.76 -13.18 10.76
CA HIS A 74 -13.36 -11.95 10.23
C HIS A 74 -13.14 -11.86 8.72
N ALA A 75 -14.21 -11.68 7.94
CA ALA A 75 -14.20 -11.77 6.48
C ALA A 75 -13.22 -10.79 5.80
N ILE A 76 -13.11 -9.58 6.32
CA ILE A 76 -12.29 -8.52 5.73
C ILE A 76 -10.88 -8.52 6.32
N GLU A 77 -10.76 -8.44 7.64
CA GLU A 77 -9.45 -8.26 8.28
C GLU A 77 -8.54 -9.47 8.11
N ASP A 78 -9.08 -10.70 8.17
CA ASP A 78 -8.29 -11.91 7.93
C ASP A 78 -7.79 -11.95 6.49
N PHE A 79 -8.61 -11.48 5.52
CA PHE A 79 -8.20 -11.37 4.12
C PHE A 79 -7.04 -10.39 3.96
N LEU A 80 -7.11 -9.20 4.56
CA LEU A 80 -6.06 -8.18 4.47
C LEU A 80 -4.69 -8.74 4.91
N PHE A 81 -4.65 -9.43 6.06
CA PHE A 81 -3.39 -9.99 6.60
C PHE A 81 -3.01 -11.37 6.06
N THR A 82 -3.83 -11.94 5.17
CA THR A 82 -3.51 -13.14 4.40
C THR A 82 -3.03 -12.79 2.99
N TYR A 83 -3.68 -11.81 2.36
CA TYR A 83 -3.39 -11.39 1.00
C TYR A 83 -2.16 -10.50 0.92
N TYR A 84 -2.06 -9.50 1.80
CA TYR A 84 -0.92 -8.59 1.86
C TYR A 84 0.18 -9.14 2.78
N PRO A 85 1.46 -9.04 2.37
CA PRO A 85 2.57 -9.58 3.16
C PRO A 85 2.89 -8.75 4.40
N THR A 86 2.42 -7.49 4.46
CA THR A 86 2.73 -6.54 5.54
C THR A 86 1.97 -6.89 6.82
N ARG A 87 2.69 -7.16 7.88
CA ARG A 87 2.13 -7.53 9.19
C ARG A 87 1.91 -6.29 10.07
N PRO A 88 1.00 -6.35 11.08
CA PRO A 88 0.76 -5.23 12.01
C PRO A 88 2.03 -4.66 12.65
N ALA A 89 2.97 -5.50 13.04
CA ALA A 89 4.24 -5.05 13.59
C ALA A 89 5.10 -4.26 12.60
N GLN A 90 4.96 -4.52 11.31
CA GLN A 90 5.63 -3.75 10.24
C GLN A 90 4.88 -2.44 9.98
N LEU A 91 3.53 -2.46 10.00
CA LEU A 91 2.71 -1.26 9.86
C LEU A 91 2.98 -0.22 10.96
N ARG A 92 3.38 -0.65 12.15
CA ARG A 92 3.75 0.24 13.25
C ARG A 92 5.05 1.02 13.02
N ARG A 93 5.87 0.60 12.06
CA ARG A 93 7.17 1.24 11.79
C ARG A 93 6.97 2.52 11.00
N TRP A 94 7.27 3.63 11.62
CA TRP A 94 7.29 4.90 10.90
C TRP A 94 8.62 5.10 10.18
N HIS A 95 8.56 5.59 8.95
CA HIS A 95 9.70 5.92 8.11
C HIS A 95 9.64 7.39 7.69
N PRO A 96 10.69 8.18 7.93
CA PRO A 96 10.71 9.61 7.61
C PRO A 96 10.71 9.90 6.10
N GLY A 97 11.06 8.89 5.28
CA GLY A 97 11.22 9.05 3.85
C GLY A 97 12.61 9.56 3.42
N PRO A 98 12.84 9.65 2.11
CA PRO A 98 14.12 10.09 1.57
C PRO A 98 14.37 11.58 1.85
N GLY A 99 15.65 11.95 2.05
CA GLY A 99 16.05 13.33 2.30
C GLY A 99 15.83 13.83 3.73
N VAL A 100 15.40 12.94 4.64
CA VAL A 100 15.25 13.28 6.07
C VAL A 100 16.31 12.55 6.90
N VAL A 101 16.90 13.28 7.84
CA VAL A 101 17.88 12.76 8.81
C VAL A 101 17.25 12.86 10.20
N LEU A 102 17.27 11.78 10.95
CA LEU A 102 16.83 11.75 12.34
C LEU A 102 18.01 12.10 13.26
N ALA A 103 17.91 13.21 13.99
CA ALA A 103 18.92 13.59 14.98
C ALA A 103 19.10 12.49 16.04
N PRO A 104 20.33 12.21 16.48
CA PRO A 104 20.57 11.23 17.53
C PRO A 104 20.00 11.71 18.89
N PRO A 105 19.50 10.80 19.74
CA PRO A 105 19.18 11.14 21.11
C PRO A 105 20.43 11.69 21.82
N THR A 106 20.28 12.85 22.44
CA THR A 106 21.35 13.39 23.28
C THR A 106 21.25 12.84 24.70
N ALA A 107 22.35 12.75 25.43
CA ALA A 107 22.37 12.30 26.81
C ALA A 107 21.44 13.14 27.72
N ALA A 108 21.04 14.33 27.29
CA ALA A 108 20.10 15.22 27.99
C ALA A 108 18.61 14.81 27.79
N SER A 109 18.27 13.88 26.89
CA SER A 109 16.90 13.46 26.67
C SER A 109 16.44 12.31 27.58
N GLY A 110 16.94 12.21 28.81
CA GLY A 110 16.27 11.53 29.92
C GLY A 110 16.31 10.00 29.93
N ALA A 111 17.32 9.37 29.36
CA ALA A 111 17.58 7.96 29.65
C ALA A 111 18.14 7.83 31.04
N VAL A 112 17.34 7.44 32.01
CA VAL A 112 17.80 7.06 33.37
C VAL A 112 18.56 5.74 33.23
N PRO A 113 19.87 5.67 33.55
CA PRO A 113 20.59 4.41 33.52
C PRO A 113 20.03 3.49 34.62
N GLY A 114 19.54 2.32 34.26
CA GLY A 114 19.25 1.24 35.20
C GLY A 114 17.79 0.80 35.37
N THR A 115 16.85 1.27 34.58
CA THR A 115 15.53 0.68 34.48
C THR A 115 15.42 -0.11 33.17
N ASP A 116 14.58 -1.15 33.11
CA ASP A 116 14.25 -1.89 31.87
C ASP A 116 13.80 -0.89 30.79
N ALA A 117 14.79 -0.36 30.08
CA ALA A 117 14.62 0.76 29.18
C ALA A 117 13.76 0.26 28.02
N ALA A 118 12.67 0.97 27.77
CA ALA A 118 11.93 0.81 26.52
C ALA A 118 12.92 0.80 25.34
N PRO A 119 12.74 -0.07 24.34
CA PRO A 119 13.67 -0.19 23.23
C PRO A 119 13.91 1.18 22.60
N ASP A 120 15.20 1.56 22.48
CA ASP A 120 15.56 2.82 21.85
C ASP A 120 15.18 2.79 20.36
N PRO A 121 14.15 3.51 19.93
CA PRO A 121 13.68 3.45 18.55
C PRO A 121 14.70 3.95 17.53
N TYR A 122 15.69 4.74 17.97
CA TYR A 122 16.80 5.17 17.13
C TYR A 122 17.82 4.03 16.91
N ALA A 123 18.17 3.29 17.96
CA ALA A 123 19.06 2.14 17.86
C ALA A 123 18.45 1.03 17.01
N ASP A 124 17.17 0.73 17.18
CA ASP A 124 16.45 -0.25 16.36
C ASP A 124 16.48 0.11 14.86
N ARG A 125 16.24 1.38 14.53
CA ARG A 125 16.27 1.85 13.14
C ARG A 125 17.66 1.76 12.51
N ALA A 126 18.70 1.91 13.27
CA ALA A 126 20.06 1.76 12.77
C ALA A 126 20.36 0.35 12.24
N GLY A 127 19.60 -0.66 12.71
CA GLY A 127 19.65 -2.03 12.21
C GLY A 127 18.69 -2.31 11.03
N TRP A 128 17.84 -1.36 10.64
CA TRP A 128 16.91 -1.58 9.54
C TRP A 128 17.60 -1.53 8.18
N ARG A 129 17.18 -2.39 7.28
CA ARG A 129 17.68 -2.41 5.92
C ARG A 129 17.57 -1.03 5.27
N TRP A 130 18.60 -0.61 4.55
CA TRP A 130 18.74 0.69 3.89
C TRP A 130 18.76 1.92 4.81
N TYR A 131 19.02 1.76 6.10
CA TYR A 131 19.35 2.88 6.98
C TYR A 131 20.86 2.96 7.16
N ARG A 132 21.39 4.18 7.20
CA ARG A 132 22.81 4.45 7.45
C ARG A 132 23.00 5.58 8.43
N ARG A 133 24.06 5.52 9.19
CA ARG A 133 24.51 6.62 10.03
C ARG A 133 25.18 7.68 9.17
N THR A 134 24.90 8.95 9.45
CA THR A 134 25.52 10.14 8.89
C THR A 134 26.11 10.99 10.00
N PRO A 135 26.94 12.01 9.71
CA PRO A 135 27.41 12.93 10.76
C PRO A 135 26.29 13.61 11.53
N ASP A 136 25.15 13.87 10.89
CA ASP A 136 24.01 14.57 11.48
C ASP A 136 22.98 13.61 12.12
N GLY A 137 23.15 12.30 11.99
CA GLY A 137 22.22 11.33 12.56
C GLY A 137 21.99 10.08 11.71
N LEU A 138 20.75 9.61 11.68
CA LEU A 138 20.34 8.39 10.94
C LEU A 138 19.44 8.77 9.76
N ALA A 139 19.76 8.26 8.58
CA ALA A 139 19.01 8.53 7.36
C ALA A 139 18.76 7.26 6.54
N LEU A 140 17.77 7.30 5.65
CA LEU A 140 17.60 6.30 4.61
C LEU A 140 18.79 6.39 3.62
N ASP A 141 19.45 5.29 3.36
CA ASP A 141 20.43 5.15 2.29
C ASP A 141 19.68 4.99 0.97
N THR A 142 19.39 6.11 0.35
CA THR A 142 18.60 6.17 -0.89
C THR A 142 19.31 5.45 -2.04
N ASP A 143 20.64 5.53 -2.09
CA ASP A 143 21.42 4.91 -3.16
C ASP A 143 21.39 3.38 -3.03
N ALA A 144 21.61 2.86 -1.83
CA ALA A 144 21.49 1.42 -1.55
C ALA A 144 20.05 0.92 -1.77
N PHE A 145 19.04 1.70 -1.40
CA PHE A 145 17.64 1.37 -1.66
C PHE A 145 17.34 1.31 -3.16
N LEU A 146 17.77 2.30 -3.93
CA LEU A 146 17.52 2.35 -5.38
C LEU A 146 18.35 1.31 -6.15
N ALA A 147 19.53 0.95 -5.67
CA ALA A 147 20.31 -0.14 -6.25
C ALA A 147 19.58 -1.50 -6.15
N ASP A 148 18.83 -1.71 -5.06
CA ASP A 148 18.08 -2.94 -4.82
C ASP A 148 16.65 -2.91 -5.38
N ARG A 149 15.97 -1.76 -5.28
CA ARG A 149 14.53 -1.62 -5.54
C ARG A 149 14.17 -0.60 -6.63
N GLY A 150 15.16 -0.02 -7.29
CA GLY A 150 14.94 1.06 -8.26
C GLY A 150 14.02 0.68 -9.42
N ASP A 151 14.12 -0.55 -9.93
CA ASP A 151 13.21 -1.02 -10.99
C ASP A 151 11.77 -1.10 -10.52
N THR A 152 11.54 -1.60 -9.30
CA THR A 152 10.22 -1.63 -8.68
C THR A 152 9.66 -0.22 -8.53
N VAL A 153 10.46 0.73 -8.02
CA VAL A 153 10.04 2.12 -7.85
C VAL A 153 9.67 2.76 -9.18
N ARG A 154 10.47 2.56 -10.22
CA ARG A 154 10.19 3.07 -11.57
C ARG A 154 8.91 2.49 -12.15
N TYR A 155 8.71 1.18 -12.00
CA TYR A 155 7.49 0.50 -12.45
C TYR A 155 6.25 1.04 -11.72
N LEU A 156 6.29 1.13 -10.39
CA LEU A 156 5.16 1.63 -9.60
C LEU A 156 4.84 3.08 -9.93
N ARG A 157 5.86 3.93 -10.07
CA ARG A 157 5.65 5.31 -10.49
C ARG A 157 4.95 5.38 -11.85
N ALA A 158 5.45 4.65 -12.85
CA ALA A 158 4.84 4.61 -14.18
C ALA A 158 3.40 4.09 -14.15
N LEU A 159 3.11 3.06 -13.34
CA LEU A 159 1.78 2.50 -13.15
C LEU A 159 0.82 3.53 -12.54
N LEU A 160 1.22 4.20 -11.46
CA LEU A 160 0.39 5.19 -10.77
C LEU A 160 0.15 6.44 -11.62
N ASP A 161 1.19 6.93 -12.31
CA ASP A 161 1.08 8.07 -13.24
C ASP A 161 0.11 7.72 -14.40
N ALA A 162 0.24 6.52 -14.97
CA ALA A 162 -0.65 6.04 -16.01
C ALA A 162 -2.10 5.88 -15.53
N THR A 163 -2.29 5.36 -14.32
CA THR A 163 -3.63 5.22 -13.70
C THR A 163 -4.26 6.59 -13.47
N ALA A 164 -3.52 7.53 -12.88
CA ALA A 164 -4.01 8.86 -12.55
C ALA A 164 -4.33 9.72 -13.78
N SER A 165 -3.63 9.50 -14.89
CA SER A 165 -3.81 10.26 -16.13
C SER A 165 -5.01 9.85 -16.98
N ARG A 166 -5.69 8.76 -16.63
CA ARG A 166 -6.81 8.21 -17.43
C ARG A 166 -8.18 8.56 -16.84
N PRO A 167 -9.21 8.67 -17.68
CA PRO A 167 -10.58 8.76 -17.20
C PRO A 167 -11.01 7.47 -16.50
N GLY A 168 -11.80 7.59 -15.43
CA GLY A 168 -12.37 6.45 -14.72
C GLY A 168 -13.38 5.69 -15.57
N ARG A 169 -13.32 4.36 -15.54
CA ARG A 169 -14.29 3.46 -16.19
C ARG A 169 -15.04 2.68 -15.10
N PHE A 170 -16.34 2.85 -15.03
CA PHE A 170 -17.18 2.27 -13.99
C PHE A 170 -18.01 1.06 -14.48
N GLY A 171 -17.84 0.64 -15.71
CA GLY A 171 -18.62 -0.44 -16.33
C GLY A 171 -18.40 -1.85 -15.76
N CYS A 172 -17.47 -2.01 -14.82
CA CYS A 172 -17.29 -3.28 -14.11
C CYS A 172 -18.40 -3.54 -13.07
N PHE A 173 -18.97 -2.51 -12.43
CA PHE A 173 -20.03 -2.61 -11.40
C PHE A 173 -19.78 -3.69 -10.32
N GLY A 174 -18.52 -4.03 -10.01
CA GLY A 174 -18.19 -5.10 -9.09
C GLY A 174 -18.39 -6.53 -9.63
N LEU A 175 -18.72 -6.71 -10.89
CA LEU A 175 -18.92 -8.04 -11.49
C LEU A 175 -17.68 -8.94 -11.45
N HIS A 176 -16.49 -8.36 -11.21
CA HIS A 176 -15.28 -9.14 -10.96
C HIS A 176 -15.38 -10.00 -9.68
N GLU A 177 -16.10 -9.57 -8.64
CA GLU A 177 -16.34 -10.39 -7.44
C GLU A 177 -17.19 -11.65 -7.79
N TRP A 178 -18.26 -11.45 -8.54
CA TRP A 178 -19.06 -12.56 -9.06
C TRP A 178 -18.24 -13.49 -9.96
N ALA A 179 -17.40 -12.95 -10.82
CA ALA A 179 -16.57 -13.73 -11.74
C ALA A 179 -15.55 -14.64 -11.02
N MET A 180 -15.18 -14.31 -9.78
CA MET A 180 -14.29 -15.15 -8.95
C MET A 180 -14.97 -16.41 -8.41
N VAL A 181 -16.30 -16.48 -8.44
CA VAL A 181 -17.10 -17.62 -7.92
C VAL A 181 -18.08 -18.16 -8.96
N TYR A 182 -18.04 -17.64 -10.20
CA TYR A 182 -18.96 -18.05 -11.25
C TYR A 182 -18.80 -19.52 -11.59
N ARG A 183 -19.90 -20.28 -11.46
CA ARG A 183 -19.96 -21.73 -11.74
C ARG A 183 -18.97 -22.61 -10.94
N ASP A 184 -18.37 -22.10 -9.87
CA ASP A 184 -17.39 -22.87 -9.08
C ASP A 184 -18.00 -24.17 -8.54
N LYS A 185 -19.18 -24.11 -7.93
CA LYS A 185 -19.85 -25.28 -7.40
C LYS A 185 -20.25 -26.29 -8.50
N ALA A 186 -20.74 -25.81 -9.63
CA ALA A 186 -21.07 -26.66 -10.77
C ALA A 186 -19.85 -27.39 -11.35
N ALA A 187 -18.67 -26.81 -11.17
CA ALA A 187 -17.39 -27.40 -11.58
C ALA A 187 -16.71 -28.23 -10.47
N GLY A 188 -17.41 -28.48 -9.33
CA GLY A 188 -16.86 -29.22 -8.20
C GLY A 188 -15.78 -28.46 -7.40
N ARG A 189 -15.68 -27.16 -7.59
CA ARG A 189 -14.75 -26.29 -6.85
C ARG A 189 -15.51 -25.57 -5.74
N ASP A 190 -14.85 -25.37 -4.60
CA ASP A 190 -15.36 -24.50 -3.56
C ASP A 190 -14.68 -23.11 -3.65
N HIS A 191 -15.40 -22.07 -3.23
CA HIS A 191 -14.83 -20.73 -3.18
C HIS A 191 -13.71 -20.65 -2.13
N ARG A 192 -12.71 -19.82 -2.38
CA ARG A 192 -11.47 -19.74 -1.61
C ARG A 192 -11.63 -19.24 -0.18
N HIS A 193 -12.76 -18.62 0.15
CA HIS A 193 -12.98 -17.99 1.45
C HIS A 193 -13.78 -18.95 2.37
N PRO A 194 -13.42 -19.11 3.66
CA PRO A 194 -14.07 -20.04 4.57
C PRO A 194 -15.50 -19.65 4.99
N LEU A 195 -15.93 -18.42 4.65
CA LEU A 195 -17.29 -17.97 4.97
C LEU A 195 -18.24 -18.25 3.80
N PRO A 196 -19.52 -18.58 4.07
CA PRO A 196 -20.49 -18.87 3.03
C PRO A 196 -20.79 -17.62 2.17
N LEU A 197 -21.08 -17.84 0.88
CA LEU A 197 -21.51 -16.77 -0.01
C LEU A 197 -22.89 -16.24 0.44
N ARG A 198 -23.04 -14.91 0.54
CA ARG A 198 -24.30 -14.26 0.95
C ARG A 198 -25.46 -14.50 -0.03
N VAL A 199 -25.16 -14.67 -1.32
CA VAL A 199 -26.16 -14.92 -2.37
C VAL A 199 -26.48 -16.39 -2.57
N GLY A 200 -25.86 -17.26 -1.81
CA GLY A 200 -26.02 -18.71 -1.95
C GLY A 200 -25.55 -19.25 -3.30
N ASP A 201 -25.56 -20.55 -3.43
CA ASP A 201 -25.04 -21.26 -4.62
C ASP A 201 -25.83 -20.97 -5.92
N GLY A 202 -27.15 -20.82 -5.80
CA GLY A 202 -28.00 -20.52 -6.95
C GLY A 202 -27.89 -19.10 -7.47
N GLY A 203 -27.49 -18.15 -6.62
CA GLY A 203 -27.27 -16.75 -6.99
C GLY A 203 -25.97 -16.55 -7.77
N ALA A 204 -24.90 -17.21 -7.33
CA ALA A 204 -23.60 -17.14 -8.00
C ALA A 204 -23.62 -17.71 -9.44
N GLY A 205 -24.48 -18.68 -9.73
CA GLY A 205 -24.65 -19.25 -11.07
C GLY A 205 -25.55 -18.46 -12.01
N ARG A 206 -26.49 -17.64 -11.48
CA ARG A 206 -27.52 -16.94 -12.25
C ARG A 206 -27.25 -15.44 -12.45
N GLY A 207 -26.36 -14.85 -11.69
CA GLY A 207 -26.14 -13.41 -11.66
C GLY A 207 -25.48 -12.78 -12.89
N GLY A 208 -25.09 -13.58 -13.89
CA GLY A 208 -24.41 -13.12 -15.10
C GLY A 208 -25.29 -12.79 -16.31
N GLY A 209 -26.59 -12.67 -16.12
CA GLY A 209 -27.57 -12.60 -17.21
C GLY A 209 -27.67 -11.29 -17.95
N GLY A 210 -26.62 -10.56 -18.28
CA GLY A 210 -26.93 -9.41 -19.09
C GLY A 210 -25.83 -8.52 -19.64
N GLY A 211 -24.61 -8.64 -19.19
CA GLY A 211 -23.58 -7.74 -19.68
C GLY A 211 -22.19 -8.35 -19.66
N PRO A 212 -21.34 -7.95 -20.59
CA PRO A 212 -19.95 -8.39 -20.55
C PRO A 212 -19.25 -7.80 -19.32
N VAL A 213 -18.49 -8.62 -18.62
CA VAL A 213 -17.60 -8.15 -17.56
C VAL A 213 -16.52 -7.26 -18.18
N GLN A 214 -16.21 -6.15 -17.53
CA GLN A 214 -15.24 -5.16 -18.03
C GLN A 214 -14.15 -4.88 -17.00
N CYS A 215 -13.63 -5.92 -16.36
CA CYS A 215 -12.53 -5.80 -15.41
C CYS A 215 -11.24 -5.46 -16.15
N SER A 216 -10.60 -4.36 -15.77
CA SER A 216 -9.32 -3.89 -16.30
C SER A 216 -8.13 -4.20 -15.37
N HIS A 217 -8.38 -4.62 -14.13
CA HIS A 217 -7.35 -4.82 -13.12
C HIS A 217 -6.82 -6.25 -13.13
N PHE A 218 -5.50 -6.41 -13.32
CA PHE A 218 -4.87 -7.73 -13.40
C PHE A 218 -5.03 -8.54 -12.11
N ASP A 219 -4.78 -7.94 -10.94
CA ASP A 219 -4.82 -8.65 -9.66
C ASP A 219 -6.25 -9.05 -9.23
N ALA A 220 -7.30 -8.52 -9.88
CA ALA A 220 -8.66 -9.04 -9.78
C ALA A 220 -8.93 -10.11 -10.84
N PHE A 221 -8.60 -9.84 -12.11
CA PHE A 221 -8.88 -10.74 -13.23
C PHE A 221 -8.23 -12.12 -13.09
N ARG A 222 -7.02 -12.19 -12.53
CA ARG A 222 -6.30 -13.47 -12.33
C ARG A 222 -7.01 -14.45 -11.39
N PHE A 223 -8.01 -13.99 -10.65
CA PHE A 223 -8.83 -14.83 -9.76
C PHE A 223 -10.15 -15.27 -10.39
N PHE A 224 -10.46 -14.86 -11.61
CA PHE A 224 -11.65 -15.31 -12.29
C PHE A 224 -11.63 -16.83 -12.45
N THR A 225 -12.83 -17.44 -12.38
CA THR A 225 -12.94 -18.84 -12.73
C THR A 225 -12.64 -19.03 -14.22
N PRO A 226 -12.22 -20.23 -14.63
CA PRO A 226 -12.01 -20.53 -16.06
C PRO A 226 -13.23 -20.22 -16.92
N GLU A 227 -14.42 -20.42 -16.39
CA GLU A 227 -15.71 -20.15 -17.06
C GLU A 227 -16.02 -18.65 -17.15
N ALA A 228 -15.59 -17.86 -16.18
CA ALA A 228 -15.80 -16.41 -16.19
C ALA A 228 -14.75 -15.66 -17.01
N GLY A 229 -13.54 -16.18 -17.12
CA GLY A 229 -12.47 -15.54 -17.88
C GLY A 229 -12.89 -15.10 -19.29
N PRO A 230 -13.50 -15.98 -20.12
CA PRO A 230 -14.00 -15.62 -21.46
C PRO A 230 -15.07 -14.52 -21.48
N LEU A 231 -15.80 -14.30 -20.40
CA LEU A 231 -16.86 -13.29 -20.31
C LEU A 231 -16.30 -11.88 -20.12
N ASN A 232 -15.03 -11.75 -19.74
CA ASN A 232 -14.40 -10.45 -19.63
C ASN A 232 -13.96 -9.92 -21.00
N ARG A 233 -14.33 -8.69 -21.33
CA ARG A 233 -13.93 -8.05 -22.60
C ARG A 233 -12.44 -7.83 -22.74
N LEU A 234 -11.76 -7.61 -21.63
CA LEU A 234 -10.33 -7.36 -21.57
C LEU A 234 -9.58 -8.63 -21.12
N ARG A 235 -8.29 -8.66 -21.42
CA ARG A 235 -7.40 -9.75 -20.97
C ARG A 235 -6.22 -9.11 -20.21
N PRO A 236 -6.45 -8.60 -18.98
CA PRO A 236 -5.38 -8.01 -18.19
C PRO A 236 -4.31 -9.06 -17.88
N THR A 237 -3.05 -8.70 -18.14
CA THR A 237 -1.86 -9.44 -17.75
C THR A 237 -0.95 -8.52 -16.94
N ARG A 238 0.11 -9.06 -16.34
CA ARG A 238 1.10 -8.23 -15.64
C ARG A 238 1.75 -7.21 -16.58
N GLU A 239 2.04 -7.62 -17.80
CA GLU A 239 2.68 -6.77 -18.82
C GLU A 239 1.74 -5.66 -19.31
N THR A 240 0.43 -5.96 -19.44
CA THR A 240 -0.55 -4.97 -19.90
C THR A 240 -1.15 -4.12 -18.78
N GLN A 241 -0.83 -4.43 -17.51
CA GLN A 241 -1.38 -3.70 -16.36
C GLN A 241 -1.18 -2.18 -16.48
N PRO A 242 0.02 -1.64 -16.79
CA PRO A 242 0.19 -0.18 -16.93
C PRO A 242 -0.68 0.44 -18.03
N ALA A 243 -1.07 -0.34 -19.07
CA ALA A 243 -1.92 0.13 -20.15
C ALA A 243 -3.42 0.06 -19.85
N LEU A 244 -3.85 -0.83 -18.97
CA LEU A 244 -5.25 -1.10 -18.69
C LEU A 244 -5.76 -0.51 -17.38
N GLU A 245 -4.83 -0.23 -16.42
CA GLU A 245 -5.19 0.29 -15.10
C GLU A 245 -5.82 1.69 -15.20
N GLN A 246 -6.82 1.97 -14.33
CA GLN A 246 -7.58 3.22 -14.39
C GLN A 246 -8.27 3.50 -13.04
N PRO A 247 -8.56 4.79 -12.70
CA PRO A 247 -8.96 5.19 -11.35
C PRO A 247 -10.40 4.85 -10.94
N GLY A 248 -11.25 4.40 -11.88
CA GLY A 248 -12.62 3.96 -11.58
C GLY A 248 -12.71 2.55 -10.99
N CYS A 249 -11.58 1.82 -10.88
CA CYS A 249 -11.52 0.50 -10.29
C CYS A 249 -11.10 0.59 -8.81
N LEU A 250 -11.89 0.02 -7.90
CA LEU A 250 -11.53 -0.04 -6.47
C LEU A 250 -10.23 -0.83 -6.22
N HIS A 251 -9.96 -1.84 -7.05
CA HIS A 251 -8.73 -2.62 -6.94
C HIS A 251 -7.46 -1.83 -7.31
N ALA A 252 -7.56 -0.68 -8.01
CA ALA A 252 -6.40 0.15 -8.28
C ALA A 252 -5.71 0.64 -6.99
N THR A 253 -6.43 0.71 -5.86
CA THR A 253 -5.84 1.03 -4.55
C THR A 253 -4.89 -0.06 -4.04
N MET A 254 -5.03 -1.31 -4.50
CA MET A 254 -4.13 -2.40 -4.14
C MET A 254 -2.72 -2.21 -4.73
N ASP A 255 -2.59 -1.40 -5.76
CA ASP A 255 -1.29 -1.08 -6.36
C ASP A 255 -0.41 -0.22 -5.45
N LEU A 256 -1.00 0.45 -4.46
CA LEU A 256 -0.27 1.22 -3.46
C LEU A 256 0.49 0.35 -2.43
N ASP A 257 0.17 -0.94 -2.36
CA ASP A 257 0.82 -1.89 -1.44
C ASP A 257 1.98 -2.67 -2.11
N LYS A 258 2.29 -2.40 -3.35
CA LYS A 258 3.39 -3.02 -4.10
C LYS A 258 4.71 -2.35 -3.81
#